data_1e4ea18e47b16995cbdac214932bc30a
#
_entry.id   1e4ea18e47b16995cbdac214932bc30a
#
_cell.length_a   1.000
_cell.length_b   1.000
_cell.length_c   1.000
_cell.angle_alpha   90.00
_cell.angle_beta   90.00
_cell.angle_gamma   90.00
#
_symmetry.space_group_name_H-M   'P 1'
#
loop_
_entity.id
_entity.type
_entity.pdbx_description
1 polymer ?
#
loop_
_entity_poly.entity_id
_entity_poly.type
_entity_poly.pdbx_seq_one_letter_code
_entity_poly.pdbx_strand_id
1 'polypeptide(L)'
;MDKTNPKHYRDAAITLEPIDLCELLGFNLGNAVKYIVRAGHKDGESEADDLMKAMFYLDREIDRVRKVEAPGGYSEVALWLGQHFALRNGYLALLFPTIIEQEEDKIKGMIECRKAVAKRYAELTRR
;
A
#
# COMPACT_ATOMS: atom_id res chain seq x y z
N MET A 1 1.09 -20.55 11.26
CA MET A 1 2.04 -19.42 11.32
C MET A 1 1.38 -18.23 11.99
N ASP A 2 2.05 -17.62 12.96
CA ASP A 2 1.53 -16.43 13.63
C ASP A 2 1.91 -15.17 12.84
N LYS A 3 0.94 -14.64 12.10
CA LYS A 3 1.14 -13.42 11.28
C LYS A 3 1.09 -12.14 12.10
N THR A 4 0.81 -12.21 13.40
CA THR A 4 0.75 -11.01 14.23
C THR A 4 2.08 -10.67 14.89
N ASN A 5 3.08 -11.54 14.76
CA ASN A 5 4.39 -11.36 15.39
C ASN A 5 5.45 -10.96 14.36
N PRO A 6 5.88 -9.68 14.34
CA PRO A 6 6.91 -9.21 13.40
C PRO A 6 8.23 -9.98 13.51
N LYS A 7 8.59 -10.40 14.71
CA LYS A 7 9.81 -11.18 14.93
C LYS A 7 9.76 -12.51 14.17
N HIS A 8 8.59 -13.14 14.12
CA HIS A 8 8.41 -14.38 13.37
C HIS A 8 8.75 -14.19 11.89
N TYR A 9 8.30 -13.10 11.28
CA TYR A 9 8.60 -12.78 9.87
C TYR A 9 10.07 -12.47 9.64
N ARG A 10 10.74 -11.87 10.62
CA ARG A 10 12.16 -11.53 10.50
C ARG A 10 13.09 -12.71 10.67
N ASP A 11 12.74 -13.62 11.58
CA ASP A 11 13.62 -14.73 11.98
C ASP A 11 13.41 -16.00 11.15
N ALA A 12 12.28 -16.14 10.49
CA ALA A 12 11.95 -17.34 9.72
C ALA A 12 12.31 -17.17 8.24
N ALA A 13 12.76 -18.27 7.62
CA ALA A 13 13.00 -18.32 6.18
C ALA A 13 11.64 -18.45 5.47
N ILE A 14 10.88 -17.36 5.42
CA ILE A 14 9.52 -17.32 4.88
C ILE A 14 9.51 -16.55 3.57
N THR A 15 8.80 -17.09 2.56
CA THR A 15 8.50 -16.36 1.34
C THR A 15 7.34 -15.42 1.65
N LEU A 16 7.59 -14.12 1.58
CA LEU A 16 6.57 -13.10 1.79
C LEU A 16 5.88 -12.77 0.48
N GLU A 17 4.55 -12.77 0.52
CA GLU A 17 3.71 -12.43 -0.62
C GLU A 17 2.91 -11.16 -0.33
N PRO A 18 2.50 -10.41 -1.37
CA PRO A 18 1.72 -9.18 -1.17
C PRO A 18 0.45 -9.39 -0.33
N ILE A 19 -0.19 -10.56 -0.43
CA ILE A 19 -1.40 -10.84 0.34
C ILE A 19 -1.13 -10.80 1.85
N ASP A 20 0.09 -11.13 2.29
CA ASP A 20 0.44 -11.10 3.70
C ASP A 20 0.33 -9.67 4.27
N LEU A 21 0.60 -8.67 3.44
CA LEU A 21 0.40 -7.27 3.81
C LEU A 21 -1.05 -6.84 3.61
N CYS A 22 -1.62 -7.12 2.44
CA CYS A 22 -2.94 -6.62 2.05
C CYS A 22 -4.04 -7.02 3.03
N GLU A 23 -4.01 -8.24 3.54
CA GLU A 23 -5.03 -8.73 4.46
C GLU A 23 -5.02 -7.99 5.81
N LEU A 24 -3.95 -7.27 6.13
CA LEU A 24 -3.82 -6.51 7.37
C LEU A 24 -4.28 -5.06 7.25
N LEU A 25 -4.59 -4.58 6.05
CA LEU A 25 -4.79 -3.16 5.77
C LEU A 25 -6.24 -2.71 5.64
N GLY A 26 -7.18 -3.61 5.73
CA GLY A 26 -8.57 -3.30 5.42
C GLY A 26 -8.82 -3.30 3.93
N PHE A 27 -10.09 -3.15 3.54
CA PHE A 27 -10.52 -3.41 2.16
C PHE A 27 -9.90 -2.43 1.15
N ASN A 28 -10.06 -1.13 1.40
CA ASN A 28 -9.63 -0.13 0.41
C ASN A 28 -8.12 -0.10 0.27
N LEU A 29 -7.41 0.03 1.36
CA LEU A 29 -5.96 0.14 1.30
C LEU A 29 -5.32 -1.18 0.85
N GLY A 30 -5.86 -2.32 1.28
CA GLY A 30 -5.40 -3.62 0.82
C GLY A 30 -5.54 -3.79 -0.68
N ASN A 31 -6.66 -3.35 -1.26
CA ASN A 31 -6.85 -3.38 -2.71
C ASN A 31 -5.91 -2.40 -3.42
N ALA A 32 -5.72 -1.20 -2.88
CA ALA A 32 -4.78 -0.25 -3.46
C ALA A 32 -3.38 -0.84 -3.55
N VAL A 33 -2.89 -1.42 -2.46
CA VAL A 33 -1.56 -2.05 -2.42
C VAL A 33 -1.48 -3.21 -3.41
N LYS A 34 -2.52 -4.04 -3.48
CA LYS A 34 -2.58 -5.16 -4.42
C LYS A 34 -2.35 -4.68 -5.86
N TYR A 35 -3.07 -3.65 -6.28
CA TYR A 35 -2.94 -3.16 -7.65
C TYR A 35 -1.62 -2.45 -7.91
N ILE A 36 -1.08 -1.74 -6.93
CA ILE A 36 0.23 -1.10 -7.04
C ILE A 36 1.34 -2.15 -7.26
N VAL A 37 1.33 -3.20 -6.45
CA VAL A 37 2.35 -4.25 -6.55
C VAL A 37 2.25 -5.00 -7.88
N ARG A 38 1.02 -5.20 -8.36
CA ARG A 38 0.75 -5.94 -9.58
C ARG A 38 1.01 -5.13 -10.86
N ALA A 39 0.94 -3.80 -10.78
CA ALA A 39 1.04 -2.93 -11.94
C ALA A 39 2.34 -3.18 -12.71
N GLY A 40 2.20 -3.51 -13.99
CA GLY A 40 3.32 -3.79 -14.87
C GLY A 40 3.93 -5.18 -14.75
N HIS A 41 3.42 -6.02 -13.85
CA HIS A 41 3.99 -7.35 -13.59
C HIS A 41 3.07 -8.52 -13.93
N LYS A 42 1.85 -8.25 -14.35
CA LYS A 42 0.90 -9.31 -14.66
C LYS A 42 0.61 -9.38 -16.14
N ASP A 43 0.76 -10.57 -16.70
CA ASP A 43 0.48 -10.83 -18.12
C ASP A 43 -0.99 -10.59 -18.44
N GLY A 44 -1.25 -9.94 -19.56
CA GLY A 44 -2.61 -9.71 -20.05
C GLY A 44 -3.32 -8.51 -19.43
N GLU A 45 -2.72 -7.86 -18.45
CA GLU A 45 -3.29 -6.64 -17.84
C GLU A 45 -2.34 -5.47 -18.00
N SER A 46 -2.90 -4.30 -18.35
CA SER A 46 -2.07 -3.12 -18.53
C SER A 46 -1.68 -2.51 -17.18
N GLU A 47 -0.48 -1.95 -17.13
CA GLU A 47 -0.03 -1.19 -15.97
C GLU A 47 -1.00 -0.04 -15.67
N ALA A 48 -1.47 0.66 -16.73
CA ALA A 48 -2.39 1.77 -16.57
C ALA A 48 -3.70 1.36 -15.89
N ASP A 49 -4.27 0.21 -16.26
CA ASP A 49 -5.52 -0.26 -15.65
C ASP A 49 -5.34 -0.55 -14.16
N ASP A 50 -4.23 -1.19 -13.80
CA ASP A 50 -3.94 -1.47 -12.39
C ASP A 50 -3.72 -0.17 -11.59
N LEU A 51 -3.03 0.80 -12.16
CA LEU A 51 -2.83 2.08 -11.50
C LEU A 51 -4.14 2.86 -11.34
N MET A 52 -5.05 2.78 -12.33
CA MET A 52 -6.37 3.39 -12.22
C MET A 52 -7.17 2.78 -11.05
N LYS A 53 -7.12 1.45 -10.93
CA LYS A 53 -7.77 0.76 -9.81
C LYS A 53 -7.16 1.15 -8.47
N ALA A 54 -5.83 1.27 -8.41
CA ALA A 54 -5.15 1.73 -7.20
C ALA A 54 -5.61 3.13 -6.79
N MET A 55 -5.71 4.06 -7.74
CA MET A 55 -6.19 5.41 -7.47
C MET A 55 -7.61 5.42 -6.91
N PHE A 56 -8.49 4.58 -7.47
CA PHE A 56 -9.86 4.45 -6.98
C PHE A 56 -9.89 4.08 -5.50
N TYR A 57 -9.13 3.07 -5.12
CA TYR A 57 -9.12 2.60 -3.72
C TYR A 57 -8.40 3.56 -2.78
N LEU A 58 -7.35 4.23 -3.23
CA LEU A 58 -6.70 5.28 -2.45
C LEU A 58 -7.65 6.45 -2.17
N ASP A 59 -8.38 6.89 -3.19
CA ASP A 59 -9.36 7.98 -3.03
C ASP A 59 -10.46 7.60 -2.04
N ARG A 60 -10.95 6.36 -2.12
CA ARG A 60 -11.96 5.88 -1.18
C ARG A 60 -11.43 5.83 0.26
N GLU A 61 -10.20 5.40 0.44
CA GLU A 61 -9.62 5.33 1.78
C GLU A 61 -9.35 6.72 2.36
N ILE A 62 -8.85 7.65 1.54
CA ILE A 62 -8.66 9.03 1.97
C ILE A 62 -9.99 9.63 2.42
N ASP A 63 -11.06 9.44 1.64
CA ASP A 63 -12.39 9.92 1.99
C ASP A 63 -12.91 9.29 3.28
N ARG A 64 -12.73 7.99 3.42
CA ARG A 64 -13.16 7.26 4.62
C ARG A 64 -12.48 7.80 5.87
N VAL A 65 -11.15 7.97 5.81
CA VAL A 65 -10.37 8.46 6.94
C VAL A 65 -10.73 9.90 7.30
N ARG A 66 -11.04 10.73 6.31
CA ARG A 66 -11.45 12.12 6.55
C ARG A 66 -12.84 12.24 7.15
N LYS A 67 -13.76 11.34 6.79
CA LYS A 67 -15.15 11.39 7.28
C LYS A 67 -15.31 10.77 8.66
N VAL A 68 -14.56 9.72 8.91
CA VAL A 68 -14.59 9.02 10.19
C VAL A 68 -13.22 9.24 10.79
N GLU A 69 -13.16 9.81 11.97
CA GLU A 69 -11.90 9.83 12.70
C GLU A 69 -11.50 8.36 12.89
N ALA A 70 -10.77 7.84 11.93
CA ALA A 70 -10.42 6.44 11.90
C ALA A 70 -9.55 6.12 13.11
N PRO A 71 -9.98 5.18 13.94
CA PRO A 71 -9.19 4.81 15.11
C PRO A 71 -7.92 4.11 14.67
N GLY A 72 -6.85 4.42 15.35
CA GLY A 72 -5.64 3.64 15.39
C GLY A 72 -4.81 3.61 14.12
N GLY A 73 -3.54 3.42 14.30
CA GLY A 73 -2.59 3.21 13.23
C GLY A 73 -2.63 1.79 12.68
N TYR A 74 -1.73 1.52 11.77
CA TYR A 74 -1.51 0.17 11.29
C TYR A 74 -0.94 -0.70 12.42
N SER A 75 -1.23 -1.99 12.38
CA SER A 75 -0.59 -2.92 13.29
C SER A 75 0.93 -2.93 13.06
N GLU A 76 1.69 -3.31 14.06
CA GLU A 76 3.14 -3.43 13.95
C GLU A 76 3.54 -4.37 12.81
N VAL A 77 2.81 -5.46 12.65
CA VAL A 77 3.06 -6.42 11.55
C VAL A 77 2.84 -5.76 10.20
N ALA A 78 1.75 -4.98 10.05
CA ALA A 78 1.46 -4.29 8.78
C ALA A 78 2.56 -3.28 8.44
N LEU A 79 3.04 -2.53 9.43
CA LEU A 79 4.12 -1.57 9.21
C LEU A 79 5.41 -2.27 8.79
N TRP A 80 5.74 -3.36 9.44
CA TRP A 80 6.94 -4.13 9.10
C TRP A 80 6.86 -4.69 7.68
N LEU A 81 5.74 -5.32 7.34
CA LEU A 81 5.51 -5.86 5.99
C LEU A 81 5.50 -4.76 4.95
N GLY A 82 4.86 -3.62 5.27
CA GLY A 82 4.82 -2.48 4.36
C GLY A 82 6.22 -1.96 4.02
N GLN A 83 7.06 -1.83 5.02
CA GLN A 83 8.45 -1.41 4.82
C GLN A 83 9.25 -2.45 4.01
N HIS A 84 8.99 -3.73 4.23
CA HIS A 84 9.64 -4.80 3.45
C HIS A 84 9.33 -4.65 1.96
N PHE A 85 8.06 -4.47 1.61
CA PHE A 85 7.65 -4.31 0.22
C PHE A 85 8.06 -2.93 -0.34
N ALA A 86 8.12 -1.90 0.49
CA ALA A 86 8.52 -0.56 0.08
C ALA A 86 9.95 -0.51 -0.44
N LEU A 87 10.83 -1.39 0.03
CA LEU A 87 12.19 -1.48 -0.49
C LEU A 87 12.23 -1.84 -1.98
N ARG A 88 11.17 -2.42 -2.50
CA ARG A 88 11.07 -2.87 -3.89
C ARG A 88 10.02 -2.12 -4.69
N ASN A 89 9.32 -1.19 -4.07
CA ASN A 89 8.23 -0.47 -4.72
C ASN A 89 8.16 0.95 -4.14
N GLY A 90 8.54 1.92 -4.98
CA GLY A 90 8.61 3.33 -4.56
C GLY A 90 7.26 3.93 -4.19
N TYR A 91 6.15 3.44 -4.75
CA TYR A 91 4.82 3.93 -4.35
C TYR A 91 4.49 3.53 -2.92
N LEU A 92 4.86 2.30 -2.54
CA LEU A 92 4.62 1.81 -1.19
C LEU A 92 5.49 2.53 -0.16
N ALA A 93 6.67 3.02 -0.57
CA ALA A 93 7.51 3.81 0.31
C ALA A 93 6.81 5.11 0.77
N LEU A 94 5.88 5.63 -0.04
CA LEU A 94 5.10 6.81 0.32
C LEU A 94 3.96 6.47 1.29
N LEU A 95 3.42 5.23 1.18
CA LEU A 95 2.34 4.77 2.07
C LEU A 95 2.84 4.33 3.44
N PHE A 96 4.03 3.75 3.49
CA PHE A 96 4.56 3.12 4.68
C PHE A 96 5.88 3.78 5.09
N PRO A 97 5.80 5.01 5.64
CA PRO A 97 6.98 5.66 6.19
C PRO A 97 7.51 4.87 7.39
N THR A 98 8.56 5.37 8.00
CA THR A 98 9.18 4.66 9.11
C THR A 98 8.18 4.45 10.26
N ILE A 99 8.34 3.36 10.97
CA ILE A 99 7.44 2.94 12.05
C ILE A 99 7.28 3.99 13.16
N ILE A 100 8.22 4.93 13.24
CA ILE A 100 8.20 5.99 14.25
C ILE A 100 7.37 7.21 13.84
N GLU A 101 6.88 7.26 12.61
CA GLU A 101 6.06 8.39 12.16
C GLU A 101 4.66 8.32 12.72
N GLN A 102 4.07 9.49 12.94
CA GLN A 102 2.78 9.62 13.62
C GLN A 102 1.60 9.38 12.69
N GLU A 103 0.45 9.04 13.27
CA GLU A 103 -0.77 8.69 12.53
C GLU A 103 -1.27 9.77 11.57
N GLU A 104 -1.09 11.04 11.92
CA GLU A 104 -1.49 12.15 11.07
C GLU A 104 -0.77 12.15 9.72
N ASP A 105 0.37 11.48 9.65
CA ASP A 105 1.13 11.34 8.39
C ASP A 105 0.54 10.29 7.45
N LYS A 106 -0.44 9.52 7.92
CA LYS A 106 -1.14 8.49 7.16
C LYS A 106 -1.85 9.05 5.93
N ILE A 107 -2.65 10.09 6.14
CA ILE A 107 -3.37 10.76 5.04
C ILE A 107 -2.37 11.38 4.09
N LYS A 108 -1.34 12.02 4.61
CA LYS A 108 -0.27 12.60 3.80
C LYS A 108 0.39 11.55 2.93
N GLY A 109 0.73 10.39 3.51
CA GLY A 109 1.33 9.28 2.76
C GLY A 109 0.43 8.79 1.64
N MET A 110 -0.86 8.64 1.93
CA MET A 110 -1.83 8.22 0.91
C MET A 110 -1.96 9.25 -0.22
N ILE A 111 -1.98 10.53 0.11
CA ILE A 111 -2.05 11.60 -0.89
C ILE A 111 -0.80 11.60 -1.77
N GLU A 112 0.37 11.49 -1.18
CA GLU A 112 1.63 11.46 -1.93
C GLU A 112 1.73 10.23 -2.82
N CYS A 113 1.35 9.08 -2.32
CA CYS A 113 1.28 7.85 -3.12
C CYS A 113 0.31 8.01 -4.29
N ARG A 114 -0.88 8.55 -4.03
CA ARG A 114 -1.90 8.78 -5.06
C ARG A 114 -1.38 9.72 -6.15
N LYS A 115 -0.65 10.76 -5.78
CA LYS A 115 -0.03 11.68 -6.75
C LYS A 115 1.00 10.97 -7.63
N ALA A 116 1.84 10.13 -7.02
CA ALA A 116 2.85 9.39 -7.77
C ALA A 116 2.23 8.39 -8.74
N VAL A 117 1.18 7.69 -8.30
CA VAL A 117 0.44 6.76 -9.15
C VAL A 117 -0.25 7.49 -10.30
N ALA A 118 -0.87 8.65 -10.02
CA ALA A 118 -1.53 9.47 -11.04
C ALA A 118 -0.53 9.99 -12.07
N LYS A 119 0.67 10.37 -11.64
CA LYS A 119 1.72 10.82 -12.54
C LYS A 119 2.13 9.69 -13.50
N ARG A 120 2.34 8.51 -12.98
CA ARG A 120 2.70 7.35 -13.82
C ARG A 120 1.57 6.98 -14.76
N TYR A 121 0.31 7.01 -14.28
CA TYR A 121 -0.85 6.74 -15.12
C TYR A 121 -0.91 7.73 -16.29
N ALA A 122 -0.69 9.02 -16.01
CA ALA A 122 -0.69 10.05 -17.05
C ALA A 122 0.41 9.81 -18.10
N GLU A 123 1.60 9.40 -17.66
CA GLU A 123 2.70 9.05 -18.58
C GLU A 123 2.33 7.89 -19.50
N LEU A 124 1.66 6.88 -18.96
CA LEU A 124 1.27 5.69 -19.71
C LEU A 124 0.11 5.95 -20.68
N THR A 125 -0.74 6.91 -20.39
CA THR A 125 -1.94 7.20 -21.18
C THR A 125 -1.80 8.46 -22.06
N ARG A 126 -0.69 9.15 -21.97
CA ARG A 126 -0.41 10.32 -22.80
C ARG A 126 -0.25 9.89 -24.26
N ARG A 127 -0.96 10.58 -25.14
CA ARG A 127 -0.87 10.39 -26.58
C ARG A 127 -0.22 11.59 -27.25
#